data_a86bc1e76c369a19032237a605f7303e
#
_entry.id   a86bc1e76c369a19032237a605f7303e
#
_cell.length_a   1.000
_cell.length_b   1.000
_cell.length_c   1.000
_cell.angle_alpha   90.00
_cell.angle_beta   90.00
_cell.angle_gamma   90.00
#
_symmetry.space_group_name_H-M   'P 1'
#
loop_
_entity.id
_entity.type
_entity.pdbx_description
1 polymer ?
#
loop_
_entity_poly.entity_id
_entity_poly.type
_entity_poly.pdbx_seq_one_letter_code
_entity_poly.pdbx_strand_id
1 'polypeptide(L)'
;MRAILLGPQRRPTLDAVVRPLFPSGPAGPFATVTAGWQEREPDDGELSALLGGRVVKLELYRRWLDVQERDPEYATAERALQEMLAELQDLYLLRLDYALRAVYALQRRAGTDRLGGTLTERVASPVAEAVAAVRELDAAHLGHVNEVRGEFFARLQPHDRPVIASHRASVADILGGASALVVAGGHVGVLADVLHLFNVAAALQSTALPFMTGRSPVIAWSAGAMALADRIVLFHDRSPHGPGHPEVYGSGLSITRDVVLLPHARARLRLDDTLRMAVFAQRFAPARCVLLEAGTRLEFSGDGGFPSGTRVLAEDGHVTSPAAA
;
A
#
# COMPACT_ATOMS: atom_id res chain seq x y z
N MET A 1 -6.50 -6.65 -14.93
CA MET A 1 -7.23 -5.70 -14.04
C MET A 1 -6.69 -4.30 -14.29
N ARG A 2 -7.53 -3.26 -14.25
CA ARG A 2 -7.14 -1.87 -14.42
C ARG A 2 -7.16 -1.16 -13.07
N ALA A 3 -6.03 -0.62 -12.63
CA ALA A 3 -5.93 0.15 -11.39
C ALA A 3 -5.50 1.59 -11.69
N ILE A 4 -6.18 2.56 -11.09
CA ILE A 4 -5.88 3.99 -11.22
C ILE A 4 -5.49 4.50 -9.84
N LEU A 5 -4.22 4.83 -9.68
CA LEU A 5 -3.66 5.33 -8.42
C LEU A 5 -3.54 6.84 -8.47
N LEU A 6 -4.05 7.48 -7.43
CA LEU A 6 -4.04 8.92 -7.30
C LEU A 6 -3.18 9.34 -6.11
N GLY A 7 -2.58 10.50 -6.23
CA GLY A 7 -2.00 11.18 -5.09
C GLY A 7 -3.07 11.60 -4.07
N PRO A 8 -2.65 12.26 -2.97
CA PRO A 8 -3.57 12.69 -1.92
C PRO A 8 -4.69 13.58 -2.45
N GLN A 9 -5.91 13.32 -2.02
CA GLN A 9 -7.12 14.03 -2.44
C GLN A 9 -7.55 15.05 -1.37
N ARG A 10 -6.74 16.08 -1.12
CA ARG A 10 -7.12 17.20 -0.23
C ARG A 10 -8.12 18.17 -0.87
N ARG A 11 -8.00 18.33 -2.18
CA ARG A 11 -9.02 18.95 -3.03
C ARG A 11 -9.38 17.90 -4.05
N PRO A 12 -10.65 17.53 -4.14
CA PRO A 12 -11.03 16.38 -4.91
C PRO A 12 -10.84 16.66 -6.40
N THR A 13 -9.97 15.88 -6.98
CA THR A 13 -9.83 15.77 -8.43
C THR A 13 -10.41 14.45 -8.92
N LEU A 14 -11.05 13.69 -8.03
CA LEU A 14 -11.63 12.39 -8.32
C LEU A 14 -12.69 12.48 -9.44
N ASP A 15 -13.50 13.53 -9.44
CA ASP A 15 -14.48 13.78 -10.49
C ASP A 15 -13.82 13.96 -11.86
N ALA A 16 -12.68 14.64 -11.93
CA ALA A 16 -11.90 14.81 -13.16
C ALA A 16 -11.32 13.48 -13.67
N VAL A 17 -11.12 12.50 -12.77
CA VAL A 17 -10.68 11.15 -13.15
C VAL A 17 -11.86 10.28 -13.58
N VAL A 18 -12.97 10.34 -12.85
CA VAL A 18 -14.13 9.48 -13.06
C VAL A 18 -14.92 9.87 -14.30
N ARG A 19 -15.14 11.17 -14.55
CA ARG A 19 -15.92 11.63 -15.73
C ARG A 19 -15.39 11.11 -17.05
N PRO A 20 -14.09 11.17 -17.37
CA PRO A 20 -13.57 10.64 -18.64
C PRO A 20 -13.66 9.11 -18.75
N LEU A 21 -13.68 8.40 -17.61
CA LEU A 21 -13.83 6.94 -17.60
C LEU A 21 -15.24 6.49 -17.96
N PHE A 22 -16.23 7.33 -17.68
CA PHE A 22 -17.65 7.04 -17.88
C PHE A 22 -18.35 8.19 -18.62
N PRO A 23 -18.02 8.46 -19.89
CA PRO A 23 -18.54 9.61 -20.64
C PRO A 23 -20.06 9.56 -20.82
N SER A 24 -20.64 8.36 -20.91
CA SER A 24 -22.09 8.14 -20.99
C SER A 24 -22.74 7.88 -19.61
N GLY A 25 -21.98 8.12 -18.53
CA GLY A 25 -22.36 7.74 -17.18
C GLY A 25 -22.05 6.28 -16.86
N PRO A 26 -21.87 5.94 -15.55
CA PRO A 26 -21.64 4.56 -15.14
C PRO A 26 -22.88 3.71 -15.29
N ALA A 27 -22.75 2.46 -15.71
CA ALA A 27 -23.86 1.51 -15.84
C ALA A 27 -24.45 1.11 -14.49
N GLY A 28 -23.58 0.95 -13.47
CA GLY A 28 -23.95 0.68 -12.08
C GLY A 28 -23.39 1.74 -11.12
N PRO A 29 -23.59 1.58 -9.81
CA PRO A 29 -23.04 2.48 -8.81
C PRO A 29 -21.50 2.33 -8.71
N PHE A 30 -20.89 3.29 -8.01
CA PHE A 30 -19.50 3.17 -7.55
C PHE A 30 -19.50 2.49 -6.19
N ALA A 31 -18.79 1.37 -6.05
CA ALA A 31 -18.52 0.77 -4.74
C ALA A 31 -17.45 1.60 -4.03
N THR A 32 -17.66 2.01 -2.78
CA THR A 32 -16.71 2.84 -2.03
C THR A 32 -16.20 2.16 -0.78
N VAL A 33 -14.89 2.29 -0.51
CA VAL A 33 -14.22 1.88 0.72
C VAL A 33 -13.64 3.12 1.38
N THR A 34 -14.15 3.44 2.55
CA THR A 34 -13.72 4.56 3.41
C THR A 34 -13.25 4.07 4.79
N ALA A 35 -13.03 2.77 4.94
CA ALA A 35 -12.67 2.11 6.20
C ALA A 35 -11.41 2.69 6.86
N GLY A 36 -10.47 3.24 6.08
CA GLY A 36 -9.31 3.95 6.62
C GLY A 36 -9.65 5.22 7.40
N TRP A 37 -10.89 5.70 7.34
CA TRP A 37 -11.39 6.82 8.15
C TRP A 37 -11.91 6.36 9.52
N GLN A 38 -11.98 5.06 9.75
CA GLN A 38 -12.38 4.43 11.01
C GLN A 38 -13.78 4.89 11.43
N GLU A 39 -13.97 5.42 12.63
CA GLU A 39 -15.25 5.90 13.16
C GLU A 39 -15.90 6.96 12.27
N ARG A 40 -15.11 7.61 11.41
CA ARG A 40 -15.60 8.59 10.44
C ARG A 40 -15.97 7.96 9.08
N GLU A 41 -15.96 6.63 8.97
CA GLU A 41 -16.38 5.94 7.73
C GLU A 41 -17.71 6.42 7.17
N PRO A 42 -18.73 6.76 7.99
CA PRO A 42 -20.00 7.29 7.52
C PRO A 42 -19.94 8.71 6.92
N ASP A 43 -18.88 9.49 7.23
CA ASP A 43 -18.74 10.90 6.84
C ASP A 43 -18.28 11.05 5.36
N ASP A 44 -18.84 10.30 4.45
CA ASP A 44 -18.43 10.23 3.05
C ASP A 44 -19.31 11.09 2.11
N GLY A 45 -20.10 12.00 2.64
CA GLY A 45 -21.01 12.85 1.85
C GLY A 45 -20.31 13.62 0.73
N GLU A 46 -19.10 14.15 1.00
CA GLU A 46 -18.29 14.84 -0.03
C GLU A 46 -17.84 13.88 -1.13
N LEU A 47 -17.38 12.68 -0.78
CA LEU A 47 -17.00 11.65 -1.73
C LEU A 47 -18.21 11.21 -2.58
N SER A 48 -19.35 11.01 -1.95
CA SER A 48 -20.60 10.66 -2.63
C SER A 48 -21.01 11.74 -3.64
N ALA A 49 -20.94 13.01 -3.24
CA ALA A 49 -21.26 14.15 -4.12
C ALA A 49 -20.33 14.20 -5.35
N LEU A 50 -19.03 13.96 -5.17
CA LEU A 50 -18.04 13.89 -6.26
C LEU A 50 -18.32 12.76 -7.26
N LEU A 51 -18.88 11.65 -6.79
CA LEU A 51 -19.31 10.51 -7.59
C LEU A 51 -20.74 10.65 -8.12
N GLY A 52 -21.31 11.85 -8.02
CA GLY A 52 -22.67 12.16 -8.52
C GLY A 52 -23.79 11.48 -7.74
N GLY A 53 -23.58 11.14 -6.47
CA GLY A 53 -24.54 10.46 -5.61
C GLY A 53 -24.80 8.99 -5.96
N ARG A 54 -24.12 8.44 -6.95
CA ARG A 54 -24.29 7.04 -7.42
C ARG A 54 -23.30 6.11 -6.73
N VAL A 55 -23.37 6.00 -5.41
CA VAL A 55 -22.48 5.20 -4.59
C VAL A 55 -23.20 4.09 -3.85
N VAL A 56 -22.49 2.97 -3.67
CA VAL A 56 -22.84 1.92 -2.71
C VAL A 56 -21.64 1.71 -1.81
N LYS A 57 -21.84 1.95 -0.52
CA LYS A 57 -20.79 1.89 0.49
C LYS A 57 -20.53 0.43 0.86
N LEU A 58 -19.25 0.03 0.88
CA LEU A 58 -18.90 -1.29 1.40
C LEU A 58 -18.90 -1.33 2.93
N GLU A 59 -18.73 -0.19 3.60
CA GLU A 59 -18.77 -0.04 5.07
C GLU A 59 -17.93 -1.11 5.79
N LEU A 60 -16.69 -1.31 5.33
CA LEU A 60 -15.86 -2.42 5.81
C LEU A 60 -15.44 -2.28 7.28
N TYR A 61 -15.22 -1.04 7.75
CA TYR A 61 -14.91 -0.79 9.16
C TYR A 61 -16.13 -1.09 10.05
N ARG A 62 -17.30 -0.65 9.65
CA ARG A 62 -18.56 -0.94 10.36
C ARG A 62 -18.88 -2.44 10.38
N ARG A 63 -18.63 -3.14 9.26
CA ARG A 63 -18.77 -4.62 9.18
C ARG A 63 -17.77 -5.32 10.09
N TRP A 64 -16.56 -4.80 10.20
CA TRP A 64 -15.58 -5.30 11.15
C TRP A 64 -16.05 -5.11 12.60
N LEU A 65 -16.62 -3.97 12.96
CA LEU A 65 -17.22 -3.75 14.28
C LEU A 65 -18.36 -4.74 14.56
N ASP A 66 -19.23 -5.01 13.58
CA ASP A 66 -20.30 -6.04 13.71
C ASP A 66 -19.72 -7.44 13.94
N VAL A 67 -18.59 -7.78 13.28
CA VAL A 67 -17.89 -9.03 13.55
C VAL A 67 -17.33 -9.07 14.98
N GLN A 68 -16.71 -7.97 15.45
CA GLN A 68 -16.19 -7.87 16.82
C GLN A 68 -17.27 -8.08 17.88
N GLU A 69 -18.49 -7.56 17.64
CA GLU A 69 -19.61 -7.67 18.56
C GLU A 69 -20.24 -9.07 18.52
N ARG A 70 -20.44 -9.64 17.32
CA ARG A 70 -21.25 -10.85 17.13
C ARG A 70 -20.45 -12.16 17.11
N ASP A 71 -19.11 -12.07 17.03
CA ASP A 71 -18.18 -13.22 17.07
C ASP A 71 -17.07 -12.99 18.11
N PRO A 72 -17.35 -13.16 19.41
CA PRO A 72 -16.38 -12.89 20.47
C PRO A 72 -15.13 -13.79 20.41
N GLU A 73 -15.24 -14.99 19.85
CA GLU A 73 -14.10 -15.89 19.65
C GLU A 73 -13.14 -15.31 18.62
N TYR A 74 -13.68 -14.87 17.47
CA TYR A 74 -12.91 -14.20 16.44
C TYR A 74 -12.26 -12.93 16.99
N ALA A 75 -13.04 -12.08 17.68
CA ALA A 75 -12.57 -10.83 18.28
C ALA A 75 -11.41 -11.03 19.25
N THR A 76 -11.47 -12.10 20.05
CA THR A 76 -10.39 -12.43 21.01
C THR A 76 -9.14 -12.92 20.28
N ALA A 77 -9.30 -13.77 19.28
CA ALA A 77 -8.20 -14.28 18.49
C ALA A 77 -7.54 -13.19 17.65
N GLU A 78 -8.33 -12.24 17.10
CA GLU A 78 -7.80 -11.11 16.34
C GLU A 78 -6.98 -10.15 17.20
N ARG A 79 -7.39 -9.87 18.45
CA ARG A 79 -6.57 -9.09 19.38
C ARG A 79 -5.21 -9.76 19.63
N ALA A 80 -5.20 -11.06 19.87
CA ALA A 80 -3.95 -11.81 20.07
C ALA A 80 -3.08 -11.79 18.79
N LEU A 81 -3.69 -11.83 17.59
CA LEU A 81 -2.98 -11.64 16.32
C LEU A 81 -2.32 -10.26 16.25
N GLN A 82 -3.06 -9.19 16.58
CA GLN A 82 -2.53 -7.82 16.52
C GLN A 82 -1.39 -7.61 17.51
N GLU A 83 -1.49 -8.18 18.72
CA GLU A 83 -0.39 -8.16 19.71
C GLU A 83 0.87 -8.85 19.17
N MET A 84 0.70 -10.04 18.55
CA MET A 84 1.82 -10.77 17.94
C MET A 84 2.44 -10.02 16.77
N LEU A 85 1.63 -9.40 15.89
CA LEU A 85 2.12 -8.62 14.76
C LEU A 85 2.85 -7.36 15.24
N ALA A 86 2.40 -6.72 16.31
CA ALA A 86 3.08 -5.58 16.91
C ALA A 86 4.47 -5.98 17.46
N GLU A 87 4.56 -7.09 18.17
CA GLU A 87 5.84 -7.61 18.68
C GLU A 87 6.81 -7.95 17.53
N LEU A 88 6.32 -8.62 16.47
CA LEU A 88 7.12 -8.90 15.28
C LEU A 88 7.63 -7.60 14.61
N GLN A 89 6.79 -6.57 14.55
CA GLN A 89 7.17 -5.27 14.00
C GLN A 89 8.24 -4.60 14.86
N ASP A 90 8.12 -4.62 16.18
CA ASP A 90 9.10 -4.01 17.09
C ASP A 90 10.46 -4.72 17.00
N LEU A 91 10.48 -6.05 16.97
CA LEU A 91 11.71 -6.84 16.77
C LEU A 91 12.36 -6.57 15.40
N TYR A 92 11.56 -6.45 14.36
CA TYR A 92 12.03 -6.08 13.03
C TYR A 92 12.62 -4.68 13.03
N LEU A 93 11.96 -3.68 13.61
CA LEU A 93 12.44 -2.30 13.66
C LEU A 93 13.76 -2.18 14.41
N LEU A 94 13.93 -2.92 15.50
CA LEU A 94 15.19 -2.99 16.23
C LEU A 94 16.33 -3.49 15.33
N ARG A 95 16.12 -4.59 14.62
CA ARG A 95 17.10 -5.17 13.69
C ARG A 95 17.38 -4.24 12.51
N LEU A 96 16.33 -3.60 11.98
CA LEU A 96 16.41 -2.67 10.86
C LEU A 96 17.28 -1.44 11.21
N ASP A 97 17.13 -0.88 12.39
CA ASP A 97 17.93 0.26 12.85
C ASP A 97 19.43 -0.07 12.84
N TYR A 98 19.83 -1.22 13.39
CA TYR A 98 21.22 -1.65 13.38
C TYR A 98 21.75 -1.92 11.96
N ALA A 99 20.96 -2.58 11.12
CA ALA A 99 21.35 -2.90 9.74
C ALA A 99 21.53 -1.61 8.90
N LEU A 100 20.62 -0.66 9.01
CA LEU A 100 20.71 0.63 8.28
C LEU A 100 21.85 1.51 8.80
N ARG A 101 22.16 1.48 10.10
CA ARG A 101 23.36 2.17 10.64
C ARG A 101 24.62 1.65 9.97
N ALA A 102 24.74 0.33 9.75
CA ALA A 102 25.87 -0.26 9.04
C ALA A 102 25.93 0.23 7.58
N VAL A 103 24.81 0.23 6.85
CA VAL A 103 24.74 0.73 5.47
C VAL A 103 25.20 2.19 5.41
N TYR A 104 24.66 3.09 6.24
CA TYR A 104 25.04 4.50 6.26
C TYR A 104 26.49 4.73 6.66
N ALA A 105 27.05 3.92 7.58
CA ALA A 105 28.44 4.00 7.96
C ALA A 105 29.37 3.64 6.80
N LEU A 106 29.06 2.56 6.08
CA LEU A 106 29.82 2.12 4.90
C LEU A 106 29.73 3.13 3.76
N GLN A 107 28.54 3.67 3.48
CA GLN A 107 28.37 4.69 2.44
C GLN A 107 29.14 5.98 2.73
N ARG A 108 29.14 6.45 3.97
CA ARG A 108 29.96 7.61 4.36
C ARG A 108 31.44 7.35 4.16
N ARG A 109 31.89 6.11 4.43
CA ARG A 109 33.27 5.71 4.23
C ARG A 109 33.63 5.67 2.75
N ALA A 110 32.75 5.16 1.90
CA ALA A 110 32.93 5.13 0.45
C ALA A 110 33.01 6.54 -0.16
N GLY A 111 32.22 7.50 0.34
CA GLY A 111 32.22 8.89 -0.12
C GLY A 111 33.45 9.73 0.30
N THR A 112 34.28 9.23 1.23
CA THR A 112 35.51 9.90 1.67
C THR A 112 36.76 9.44 0.90
N ASP A 113 36.67 9.40 -0.42
CA ASP A 113 37.75 8.91 -1.29
C ASP A 113 39.04 9.77 -1.17
N ARG A 114 39.92 9.37 -0.24
CA ARG A 114 41.29 9.92 -0.11
C ARG A 114 42.32 9.06 -0.81
N LEU A 115 41.98 7.95 -1.44
CA LEU A 115 42.93 6.88 -1.83
C LEU A 115 42.82 6.44 -3.30
N GLY A 116 42.00 7.09 -4.15
CA GLY A 116 41.88 6.82 -5.58
C GLY A 116 41.03 5.61 -5.98
N GLY A 117 40.58 5.58 -7.22
CA GLY A 117 39.53 4.75 -7.79
C GLY A 117 39.48 3.25 -7.48
N THR A 118 40.63 2.59 -7.24
CA THR A 118 40.67 1.15 -6.88
C THR A 118 40.09 0.83 -5.50
N LEU A 119 40.06 1.78 -4.58
CA LEU A 119 39.43 1.58 -3.27
C LEU A 119 37.92 1.81 -3.33
N THR A 120 37.44 2.69 -4.20
CA THR A 120 36.02 2.93 -4.42
C THR A 120 35.31 1.65 -4.88
N GLU A 121 35.91 0.89 -5.81
CA GLU A 121 35.37 -0.40 -6.25
C GLU A 121 35.37 -1.45 -5.13
N ARG A 122 36.41 -1.51 -4.30
CA ARG A 122 36.48 -2.45 -3.16
C ARG A 122 35.51 -2.11 -2.01
N VAL A 123 35.12 -0.85 -1.85
CA VAL A 123 34.15 -0.43 -0.83
C VAL A 123 32.72 -0.50 -1.35
N ALA A 124 32.53 -0.49 -2.67
CA ALA A 124 31.19 -0.65 -3.28
C ALA A 124 30.58 -2.02 -2.96
N SER A 125 31.37 -3.11 -2.95
CA SER A 125 30.88 -4.45 -2.61
C SER A 125 30.33 -4.54 -1.17
N PRO A 126 31.04 -4.12 -0.12
CA PRO A 126 30.50 -4.08 1.25
C PRO A 126 29.23 -3.25 1.41
N VAL A 127 29.07 -2.14 0.68
CA VAL A 127 27.81 -1.35 0.70
C VAL A 127 26.68 -2.15 0.08
N ALA A 128 26.89 -2.76 -1.08
CA ALA A 128 25.90 -3.58 -1.75
C ALA A 128 25.49 -4.80 -0.90
N GLU A 129 26.47 -5.45 -0.26
CA GLU A 129 26.24 -6.57 0.68
C GLU A 129 25.40 -6.13 1.88
N ALA A 130 25.68 -4.96 2.47
CA ALA A 130 24.92 -4.43 3.57
C ALA A 130 23.47 -4.07 3.17
N VAL A 131 23.27 -3.52 1.96
CA VAL A 131 21.93 -3.26 1.41
C VAL A 131 21.18 -4.58 1.15
N ALA A 132 21.88 -5.60 0.63
CA ALA A 132 21.30 -6.93 0.42
C ALA A 132 20.83 -7.55 1.74
N ALA A 133 21.62 -7.43 2.82
CA ALA A 133 21.22 -7.90 4.15
C ALA A 133 19.94 -7.19 4.67
N VAL A 134 19.76 -5.89 4.38
CA VAL A 134 18.52 -5.18 4.72
C VAL A 134 17.36 -5.71 3.90
N ARG A 135 17.55 -6.00 2.59
CA ARG A 135 16.50 -6.61 1.74
C ARG A 135 16.07 -7.98 2.25
N GLU A 136 17.02 -8.81 2.68
CA GLU A 136 16.73 -10.11 3.28
C GLU A 136 15.97 -9.98 4.59
N LEU A 137 16.33 -9.00 5.43
CA LEU A 137 15.59 -8.70 6.65
C LEU A 137 14.15 -8.28 6.36
N ASP A 138 13.92 -7.41 5.37
CA ASP A 138 12.59 -6.99 4.94
C ASP A 138 11.75 -8.15 4.41
N ALA A 139 12.36 -9.00 3.59
CA ALA A 139 11.68 -10.17 3.02
C ALA A 139 11.34 -11.20 4.11
N ALA A 140 12.25 -11.46 5.05
CA ALA A 140 12.01 -12.35 6.17
C ALA A 140 10.90 -11.83 7.08
N HIS A 141 10.89 -10.52 7.39
CA HIS A 141 9.83 -9.91 8.18
C HIS A 141 8.47 -10.05 7.50
N LEU A 142 8.36 -9.69 6.21
CA LEU A 142 7.13 -9.83 5.44
C LEU A 142 6.66 -11.29 5.39
N GLY A 143 7.61 -12.24 5.26
CA GLY A 143 7.34 -13.68 5.32
C GLY A 143 6.71 -14.09 6.65
N HIS A 144 7.29 -13.68 7.78
CA HIS A 144 6.76 -13.99 9.11
C HIS A 144 5.37 -13.36 9.35
N VAL A 145 5.15 -12.10 8.92
CA VAL A 145 3.83 -11.47 9.00
C VAL A 145 2.79 -12.26 8.21
N ASN A 146 3.12 -12.69 7.00
CA ASN A 146 2.22 -13.47 6.17
C ASN A 146 1.96 -14.88 6.73
N GLU A 147 2.97 -15.52 7.29
CA GLU A 147 2.85 -16.83 7.96
C GLU A 147 1.89 -16.76 9.15
N VAL A 148 2.10 -15.82 10.07
CA VAL A 148 1.24 -15.61 11.23
C VAL A 148 -0.20 -15.29 10.83
N ARG A 149 -0.41 -14.44 9.80
CA ARG A 149 -1.75 -14.18 9.26
C ARG A 149 -2.35 -15.42 8.59
N GLY A 150 -1.55 -16.19 7.85
CA GLY A 150 -1.97 -17.43 7.22
C GLY A 150 -2.43 -18.49 8.24
N GLU A 151 -1.66 -18.69 9.30
CA GLU A 151 -2.01 -19.58 10.42
C GLU A 151 -3.29 -19.14 11.13
N PHE A 152 -3.44 -17.81 11.38
CA PHE A 152 -4.65 -17.26 11.95
C PHE A 152 -5.88 -17.56 11.08
N PHE A 153 -5.83 -17.28 9.77
CA PHE A 153 -6.95 -17.53 8.87
C PHE A 153 -7.22 -19.04 8.69
N ALA A 154 -6.19 -19.89 8.68
CA ALA A 154 -6.35 -21.33 8.61
C ALA A 154 -7.03 -21.89 9.87
N ARG A 155 -6.68 -21.38 11.06
CA ARG A 155 -7.28 -21.80 12.32
C ARG A 155 -8.71 -21.30 12.51
N LEU A 156 -8.95 -20.02 12.22
CA LEU A 156 -10.24 -19.38 12.49
C LEU A 156 -11.28 -19.63 11.39
N GLN A 157 -10.84 -20.04 10.19
CA GLN A 157 -11.68 -20.34 9.04
C GLN A 157 -12.81 -19.29 8.84
N PRO A 158 -12.48 -18.02 8.52
CA PRO A 158 -13.48 -16.95 8.45
C PRO A 158 -14.63 -17.22 7.47
N HIS A 159 -14.41 -18.11 6.49
CA HIS A 159 -15.44 -18.50 5.52
C HIS A 159 -16.56 -19.36 6.14
N ASP A 160 -16.29 -20.07 7.24
CA ASP A 160 -17.25 -20.89 7.96
C ASP A 160 -17.96 -20.14 9.11
N ARG A 161 -17.51 -18.89 9.39
CA ARG A 161 -18.10 -18.04 10.43
C ARG A 161 -19.31 -17.30 9.87
N PRO A 162 -20.55 -17.53 10.37
CA PRO A 162 -21.77 -17.03 9.73
C PRO A 162 -21.76 -15.51 9.51
N VAL A 163 -21.28 -14.73 10.48
CA VAL A 163 -21.22 -13.26 10.40
C VAL A 163 -20.26 -12.80 9.30
N ILE A 164 -19.04 -13.36 9.28
CA ILE A 164 -18.02 -13.01 8.30
C ILE A 164 -18.44 -13.48 6.90
N ALA A 165 -18.95 -14.71 6.78
CA ALA A 165 -19.44 -15.26 5.52
C ALA A 165 -20.55 -14.42 4.91
N SER A 166 -21.51 -13.98 5.74
CA SER A 166 -22.60 -13.07 5.32
C SER A 166 -22.06 -11.73 4.81
N HIS A 167 -21.12 -11.13 5.52
CA HIS A 167 -20.50 -9.88 5.07
C HIS A 167 -19.71 -10.06 3.78
N ARG A 168 -18.94 -11.14 3.63
CA ARG A 168 -18.21 -11.47 2.39
C ARG A 168 -19.13 -11.63 1.20
N ALA A 169 -20.25 -12.33 1.36
CA ALA A 169 -21.26 -12.48 0.32
C ALA A 169 -21.83 -11.12 -0.09
N SER A 170 -22.25 -10.31 0.88
CA SER A 170 -22.75 -8.95 0.62
C SER A 170 -21.72 -8.04 -0.09
N VAL A 171 -20.44 -8.12 0.29
CA VAL A 171 -19.35 -7.37 -0.37
C VAL A 171 -19.19 -7.84 -1.82
N ALA A 172 -19.18 -9.14 -2.06
CA ALA A 172 -19.07 -9.70 -3.41
C ALA A 172 -20.25 -9.29 -4.30
N ASP A 173 -21.47 -9.30 -3.78
CA ASP A 173 -22.67 -8.88 -4.49
C ASP A 173 -22.61 -7.40 -4.88
N ILE A 174 -22.19 -6.51 -3.96
CA ILE A 174 -22.00 -5.09 -4.23
C ILE A 174 -20.97 -4.88 -5.33
N LEU A 175 -19.83 -5.58 -5.24
CA LEU A 175 -18.78 -5.49 -6.25
C LEU A 175 -19.26 -6.02 -7.60
N GLY A 176 -20.12 -7.05 -7.61
CA GLY A 176 -20.71 -7.61 -8.82
C GLY A 176 -21.52 -6.59 -9.64
N GLY A 177 -22.22 -5.69 -8.96
CA GLY A 177 -23.03 -4.63 -9.58
C GLY A 177 -22.29 -3.30 -9.82
N ALA A 178 -21.03 -3.18 -9.38
CA ALA A 178 -20.32 -1.91 -9.39
C ALA A 178 -19.64 -1.58 -10.71
N SER A 179 -19.76 -0.33 -11.16
CA SER A 179 -19.01 0.20 -12.30
C SER A 179 -17.52 0.44 -12.02
N ALA A 180 -17.18 0.72 -10.77
CA ALA A 180 -15.79 0.81 -10.28
C ALA A 180 -15.75 0.59 -8.77
N LEU A 181 -14.57 0.19 -8.27
CA LEU A 181 -14.24 0.24 -6.85
C LEU A 181 -13.41 1.49 -6.57
N VAL A 182 -13.81 2.27 -5.58
CA VAL A 182 -13.12 3.49 -5.14
C VAL A 182 -12.62 3.31 -3.71
N VAL A 183 -11.30 3.28 -3.52
CA VAL A 183 -10.65 3.06 -2.21
C VAL A 183 -10.03 4.36 -1.70
N ALA A 184 -10.60 4.92 -0.66
CA ALA A 184 -10.11 6.13 -0.01
C ALA A 184 -8.79 5.90 0.73
N GLY A 185 -8.03 6.99 0.93
CA GLY A 185 -6.93 7.00 1.88
C GLY A 185 -7.40 6.93 3.33
N GLY A 186 -6.47 7.08 4.27
CA GLY A 186 -6.74 7.03 5.71
C GLY A 186 -5.70 6.20 6.44
N HIS A 187 -6.11 5.41 7.42
CA HIS A 187 -5.24 4.51 8.15
C HIS A 187 -4.99 3.23 7.33
N VAL A 188 -3.75 3.05 6.86
CA VAL A 188 -3.43 1.96 5.92
C VAL A 188 -3.52 0.57 6.54
N GLY A 189 -3.17 0.42 7.84
CA GLY A 189 -3.27 -0.85 8.55
C GLY A 189 -4.72 -1.32 8.63
N VAL A 190 -5.64 -0.44 9.06
CA VAL A 190 -7.08 -0.73 9.10
C VAL A 190 -7.61 -1.11 7.72
N LEU A 191 -7.21 -0.35 6.67
CA LEU A 191 -7.59 -0.69 5.30
C LEU A 191 -7.11 -2.09 4.91
N ALA A 192 -5.85 -2.42 5.15
CA ALA A 192 -5.29 -3.73 4.82
C ALA A 192 -6.04 -4.85 5.55
N ASP A 193 -6.25 -4.70 6.86
CA ASP A 193 -6.90 -5.72 7.69
C ASP A 193 -8.34 -6.01 7.23
N VAL A 194 -9.17 -4.97 7.01
CA VAL A 194 -10.56 -5.19 6.59
C VAL A 194 -10.67 -5.65 5.13
N LEU A 195 -9.77 -5.21 4.25
CA LEU A 195 -9.73 -5.68 2.86
C LEU A 195 -9.37 -7.17 2.79
N HIS A 196 -8.45 -7.64 3.64
CA HIS A 196 -8.13 -9.07 3.77
C HIS A 196 -9.26 -9.84 4.46
N LEU A 197 -9.79 -9.35 5.59
CA LEU A 197 -10.87 -10.03 6.31
C LEU A 197 -12.07 -10.30 5.40
N PHE A 198 -12.51 -9.29 4.65
CA PHE A 198 -13.66 -9.43 3.75
C PHE A 198 -13.31 -9.96 2.36
N ASN A 199 -12.07 -10.44 2.17
CA ASN A 199 -11.61 -11.14 0.96
C ASN A 199 -11.84 -10.35 -0.34
N VAL A 200 -11.63 -9.02 -0.28
CA VAL A 200 -11.88 -8.12 -1.41
C VAL A 200 -11.02 -8.47 -2.61
N ALA A 201 -9.76 -8.87 -2.39
CA ALA A 201 -8.87 -9.27 -3.49
C ALA A 201 -9.43 -10.45 -4.29
N ALA A 202 -9.91 -11.50 -3.62
CA ALA A 202 -10.49 -12.66 -4.33
C ALA A 202 -11.81 -12.29 -5.03
N ALA A 203 -12.63 -11.43 -4.43
CA ALA A 203 -13.81 -10.92 -5.11
C ALA A 203 -13.43 -10.17 -6.40
N LEU A 204 -12.45 -9.25 -6.38
CA LEU A 204 -11.98 -8.53 -7.56
C LEU A 204 -11.33 -9.44 -8.61
N GLN A 205 -10.69 -10.53 -8.20
CA GLN A 205 -10.05 -11.52 -9.08
C GLN A 205 -11.03 -12.56 -9.64
N SER A 206 -12.27 -12.56 -9.20
CA SER A 206 -13.30 -13.44 -9.75
C SER A 206 -13.51 -13.16 -11.25
N THR A 207 -13.39 -14.20 -12.06
CA THR A 207 -13.59 -14.12 -13.53
C THR A 207 -15.03 -13.74 -13.90
N ALA A 208 -15.97 -13.93 -12.99
CA ALA A 208 -17.37 -13.53 -13.17
C ALA A 208 -17.55 -12.00 -13.09
N LEU A 209 -16.58 -11.27 -12.49
CA LEU A 209 -16.69 -9.84 -12.29
C LEU A 209 -15.94 -9.02 -13.37
N PRO A 210 -16.44 -7.81 -13.70
CA PRO A 210 -15.88 -6.99 -14.76
C PRO A 210 -14.50 -6.36 -14.43
N PHE A 211 -14.01 -6.54 -13.20
CA PHE A 211 -12.70 -6.02 -12.76
C PHE A 211 -11.53 -6.74 -13.46
N MET A 212 -11.60 -8.06 -13.60
CA MET A 212 -10.54 -8.83 -14.29
C MET A 212 -10.40 -8.46 -15.76
N THR A 213 -11.49 -8.12 -16.43
CA THR A 213 -11.48 -7.70 -17.83
C THR A 213 -11.04 -6.24 -18.02
N GLY A 214 -10.83 -5.49 -16.94
CA GLY A 214 -10.50 -4.07 -16.95
C GLY A 214 -11.68 -3.14 -17.29
N ARG A 215 -12.89 -3.68 -17.46
CA ARG A 215 -14.11 -2.88 -17.73
C ARG A 215 -14.51 -2.04 -16.52
N SER A 216 -14.35 -2.60 -15.31
CA SER A 216 -14.52 -1.87 -14.06
C SER A 216 -13.13 -1.60 -13.44
N PRO A 217 -12.69 -0.34 -13.35
CA PRO A 217 -11.40 -0.01 -12.74
C PRO A 217 -11.47 -0.03 -11.22
N VAL A 218 -10.30 -0.23 -10.60
CA VAL A 218 -10.08 0.07 -9.18
C VAL A 218 -9.39 1.43 -9.10
N ILE A 219 -9.99 2.38 -8.41
CA ILE A 219 -9.48 3.75 -8.23
C ILE A 219 -9.10 3.92 -6.77
N ALA A 220 -7.87 4.27 -6.47
CA ALA A 220 -7.42 4.41 -5.08
C ALA A 220 -6.48 5.59 -4.90
N TRP A 221 -6.44 6.18 -3.70
CA TRP A 221 -5.51 7.25 -3.39
C TRP A 221 -4.86 7.12 -2.02
N SER A 222 -3.67 7.70 -1.90
CA SER A 222 -2.90 7.77 -0.65
C SER A 222 -2.75 6.39 0.00
N ALA A 223 -3.19 6.19 1.24
CA ALA A 223 -3.16 4.90 1.93
C ALA A 223 -3.98 3.82 1.21
N GLY A 224 -5.07 4.18 0.54
CA GLY A 224 -5.84 3.26 -0.29
C GLY A 224 -5.02 2.73 -1.46
N ALA A 225 -4.19 3.58 -2.10
CA ALA A 225 -3.27 3.13 -3.13
C ALA A 225 -2.21 2.18 -2.55
N MET A 226 -1.63 2.50 -1.37
CA MET A 226 -0.66 1.61 -0.70
C MET A 226 -1.26 0.23 -0.39
N ALA A 227 -2.53 0.18 0.03
CA ALA A 227 -3.22 -1.08 0.31
C ALA A 227 -3.43 -1.96 -0.93
N LEU A 228 -3.36 -1.41 -2.15
CA LEU A 228 -3.43 -2.17 -3.40
C LEU A 228 -2.09 -2.78 -3.84
N ALA A 229 -0.96 -2.34 -3.28
CA ALA A 229 0.37 -2.85 -3.62
C ALA A 229 0.61 -4.26 -3.07
N ASP A 230 1.67 -4.92 -3.54
CA ASP A 230 2.12 -6.21 -3.02
C ASP A 230 2.71 -6.08 -1.60
N ARG A 231 3.30 -4.93 -1.30
CA ARG A 231 3.81 -4.60 0.05
C ARG A 231 3.43 -3.19 0.46
N ILE A 232 3.18 -3.01 1.73
CA ILE A 232 2.93 -1.72 2.35
C ILE A 232 4.20 -1.28 3.06
N VAL A 233 4.74 -0.12 2.67
CA VAL A 233 5.92 0.48 3.30
C VAL A 233 5.50 1.78 3.99
N LEU A 234 5.66 1.84 5.32
CA LEU A 234 5.44 3.06 6.08
C LEU A 234 6.72 3.91 6.06
N PHE A 235 6.57 5.22 5.99
CA PHE A 235 7.71 6.14 5.93
C PHE A 235 7.31 7.51 6.47
N HIS A 236 8.19 8.10 7.29
CA HIS A 236 7.99 9.44 7.85
C HIS A 236 9.30 10.01 8.41
N ASP A 237 10.07 10.71 7.57
CA ASP A 237 11.34 11.32 7.98
C ASP A 237 11.18 12.59 8.83
N ARG A 238 9.99 13.19 8.83
CA ARG A 238 9.67 14.45 9.52
C ARG A 238 8.72 14.23 10.70
N SER A 239 8.83 13.07 11.34
CA SER A 239 8.09 12.80 12.57
C SER A 239 8.56 13.72 13.71
N PRO A 240 7.66 14.18 14.61
CA PRO A 240 8.04 14.91 15.82
C PRO A 240 9.03 14.17 16.72
N HIS A 241 9.05 12.84 16.63
CA HIS A 241 9.96 11.96 17.40
C HIS A 241 11.30 11.70 16.70
N GLY A 242 11.60 12.42 15.64
CA GLY A 242 12.81 12.25 14.82
C GLY A 242 12.57 11.43 13.55
N PRO A 243 13.57 11.38 12.66
CA PRO A 243 13.45 10.65 11.41
C PRO A 243 13.42 9.14 11.68
N GLY A 244 12.30 8.52 11.37
CA GLY A 244 12.18 7.06 11.35
C GLY A 244 12.81 6.45 10.11
N HIS A 245 13.10 5.16 10.13
CA HIS A 245 13.44 4.43 8.91
C HIS A 245 12.14 4.03 8.19
N PRO A 246 12.13 4.02 6.85
CA PRO A 246 11.05 3.37 6.13
C PRO A 246 10.95 1.90 6.56
N GLU A 247 9.75 1.42 6.82
CA GLU A 247 9.51 0.09 7.37
C GLU A 247 8.52 -0.70 6.50
N VAL A 248 8.79 -1.98 6.30
CA VAL A 248 7.82 -2.91 5.74
C VAL A 248 6.80 -3.23 6.81
N TYR A 249 5.53 -2.92 6.54
CA TYR A 249 4.43 -3.12 7.47
C TYR A 249 3.71 -4.45 7.25
N GLY A 250 3.49 -4.81 5.99
CA GLY A 250 2.77 -6.03 5.63
C GLY A 250 2.45 -6.11 4.15
N SER A 251 1.68 -7.11 3.77
CA SER A 251 1.18 -7.27 2.40
C SER A 251 -0.09 -6.46 2.17
N GLY A 252 -0.19 -5.84 0.98
CA GLY A 252 -1.46 -5.32 0.47
C GLY A 252 -2.19 -6.36 -0.38
N LEU A 253 -3.08 -5.92 -1.25
CA LEU A 253 -3.91 -6.80 -2.09
C LEU A 253 -3.19 -7.35 -3.35
N SER A 254 -1.94 -6.97 -3.61
CA SER A 254 -1.15 -7.36 -4.79
C SER A 254 -1.84 -7.07 -6.14
N ILE A 255 -2.65 -6.02 -6.19
CA ILE A 255 -3.28 -5.53 -7.43
C ILE A 255 -2.24 -4.77 -8.28
N THR A 256 -1.37 -4.01 -7.62
CA THR A 256 -0.16 -3.44 -8.23
C THR A 256 1.06 -4.11 -7.64
N ARG A 257 2.01 -4.47 -8.49
CA ARG A 257 3.21 -5.22 -8.10
C ARG A 257 4.48 -4.47 -8.48
N ASP A 258 5.56 -4.83 -7.85
CA ASP A 258 6.90 -4.26 -8.10
C ASP A 258 6.94 -2.73 -7.93
N VAL A 259 6.11 -2.22 -7.01
CA VAL A 259 6.05 -0.80 -6.66
C VAL A 259 6.01 -0.59 -5.15
N VAL A 260 6.74 0.42 -4.70
CA VAL A 260 6.57 1.04 -3.38
C VAL A 260 5.93 2.40 -3.58
N LEU A 261 4.71 2.55 -3.10
CA LEU A 261 3.93 3.75 -3.31
C LEU A 261 4.19 4.77 -2.19
N LEU A 262 4.56 5.99 -2.57
CA LEU A 262 5.01 7.05 -1.66
C LEU A 262 4.04 8.25 -1.69
N PRO A 263 2.85 8.15 -1.08
CA PRO A 263 1.93 9.28 -1.01
C PRO A 263 2.49 10.38 -0.08
N HIS A 264 2.32 11.64 -0.48
CA HIS A 264 2.86 12.81 0.23
C HIS A 264 4.40 12.78 0.39
N ALA A 265 5.13 12.21 -0.56
CA ALA A 265 6.57 12.02 -0.44
C ALA A 265 7.31 13.33 -0.07
N ARG A 266 6.98 14.46 -0.70
CA ARG A 266 7.60 15.77 -0.40
C ARG A 266 7.36 16.25 1.04
N ALA A 267 6.23 15.89 1.62
CA ALA A 267 5.90 16.28 2.99
C ALA A 267 6.51 15.33 4.02
N ARG A 268 6.67 14.05 3.66
CA ARG A 268 7.06 12.99 4.59
C ARG A 268 8.53 12.60 4.49
N LEU A 269 9.15 12.69 3.31
CA LEU A 269 10.54 12.31 3.07
C LEU A 269 11.45 13.53 2.96
N ARG A 270 12.70 13.34 3.28
CA ARG A 270 13.79 14.31 3.06
C ARG A 270 14.39 14.05 1.67
N LEU A 271 13.62 14.42 0.63
CA LEU A 271 14.02 14.20 -0.78
C LEU A 271 15.30 14.95 -1.18
N ASP A 272 15.77 15.89 -0.36
CA ASP A 272 17.04 16.62 -0.47
C ASP A 272 18.23 15.82 0.07
N ASP A 273 18.01 14.81 0.90
CA ASP A 273 19.03 13.91 1.41
C ASP A 273 19.25 12.74 0.41
N THR A 274 20.04 13.01 -0.63
CA THR A 274 20.27 12.05 -1.73
C THR A 274 20.87 10.73 -1.25
N LEU A 275 21.73 10.75 -0.23
CA LEU A 275 22.30 9.54 0.34
C LEU A 275 21.20 8.65 0.95
N ARG A 276 20.35 9.26 1.75
CA ARG A 276 19.23 8.56 2.40
C ARG A 276 18.24 8.03 1.36
N MET A 277 17.95 8.84 0.35
CA MET A 277 17.05 8.45 -0.74
C MET A 277 17.64 7.36 -1.63
N ALA A 278 18.94 7.37 -1.87
CA ALA A 278 19.63 6.27 -2.58
C ALA A 278 19.50 4.94 -1.81
N VAL A 279 19.76 4.95 -0.50
CA VAL A 279 19.56 3.74 0.35
C VAL A 279 18.10 3.27 0.29
N PHE A 280 17.15 4.20 0.35
CA PHE A 280 15.73 3.87 0.23
C PHE A 280 15.43 3.15 -1.09
N ALA A 281 15.81 3.74 -2.22
CA ALA A 281 15.54 3.16 -3.54
C ALA A 281 16.25 1.82 -3.74
N GLN A 282 17.56 1.75 -3.41
CA GLN A 282 18.35 0.52 -3.49
C GLN A 282 17.78 -0.59 -2.62
N ARG A 283 17.27 -0.28 -1.44
CA ARG A 283 16.68 -1.26 -0.51
C ARG A 283 15.45 -1.94 -1.11
N PHE A 284 14.63 -1.23 -1.84
CA PHE A 284 13.40 -1.79 -2.40
C PHE A 284 13.55 -2.27 -3.87
N ALA A 285 14.67 -2.00 -4.54
CA ALA A 285 14.91 -2.50 -5.89
C ALA A 285 14.81 -4.05 -5.95
N PRO A 286 14.24 -4.63 -7.03
CA PRO A 286 13.88 -3.96 -8.29
C PRO A 286 12.53 -3.22 -8.26
N ALA A 287 11.77 -3.27 -7.16
CA ALA A 287 10.51 -2.53 -7.06
C ALA A 287 10.78 -1.01 -7.16
N ARG A 288 9.96 -0.33 -7.94
CA ARG A 288 10.10 1.12 -8.15
C ARG A 288 9.44 1.89 -7.04
N CYS A 289 10.16 2.82 -6.43
CA CYS A 289 9.64 3.76 -5.42
C CYS A 289 8.94 4.93 -6.12
N VAL A 290 7.61 4.89 -6.17
CA VAL A 290 6.77 5.80 -6.97
C VAL A 290 6.18 6.91 -6.10
N LEU A 291 6.46 8.17 -6.44
CA LEU A 291 5.94 9.32 -5.72
C LEU A 291 4.50 9.61 -6.15
N LEU A 292 3.57 9.57 -5.19
CA LEU A 292 2.18 9.96 -5.36
C LEU A 292 1.93 11.31 -4.69
N GLU A 293 2.17 12.39 -5.43
CA GLU A 293 1.90 13.75 -4.98
C GLU A 293 0.48 14.20 -5.35
N ALA A 294 0.01 15.30 -4.76
CA ALA A 294 -1.27 15.89 -5.15
C ALA A 294 -1.30 16.14 -6.68
N GLY A 295 -2.36 15.72 -7.35
CA GLY A 295 -2.51 15.80 -8.79
C GLY A 295 -1.85 14.65 -9.58
N THR A 296 -1.10 13.74 -8.93
CA THR A 296 -0.58 12.55 -9.61
C THR A 296 -1.72 11.59 -9.94
N ARG A 297 -1.73 11.09 -11.17
CA ARG A 297 -2.57 9.99 -11.65
C ARG A 297 -1.71 8.98 -12.37
N LEU A 298 -1.72 7.74 -11.89
CA LEU A 298 -1.04 6.61 -12.52
C LEU A 298 -2.06 5.55 -12.87
N GLU A 299 -1.96 5.02 -14.06
CA GLU A 299 -2.81 3.94 -14.53
C GLU A 299 -1.97 2.68 -14.75
N PHE A 300 -2.31 1.63 -14.03
CA PHE A 300 -1.72 0.31 -14.17
C PHE A 300 -2.70 -0.57 -14.95
N SER A 301 -2.28 -1.01 -16.11
CA SER A 301 -2.88 -2.10 -16.88
C SER A 301 -2.00 -3.34 -16.73
N GLY A 302 -2.53 -4.51 -17.02
CA GLY A 302 -1.85 -5.79 -16.79
C GLY A 302 -0.54 -6.02 -17.57
N ASP A 303 -0.12 -5.05 -18.38
CA ASP A 303 1.10 -5.04 -19.21
C ASP A 303 2.36 -4.53 -18.49
N GLY A 304 2.24 -4.09 -17.23
CA GLY A 304 3.38 -3.75 -16.37
C GLY A 304 4.11 -2.44 -16.70
N GLY A 305 3.65 -1.67 -17.68
CA GLY A 305 4.25 -0.38 -18.04
C GLY A 305 3.90 0.74 -17.06
N PHE A 306 4.83 1.69 -16.86
CA PHE A 306 4.55 2.91 -16.12
C PHE A 306 4.11 4.03 -17.08
N PRO A 307 3.07 4.79 -16.74
CA PRO A 307 2.66 5.93 -17.54
C PRO A 307 3.80 6.96 -17.68
N SER A 308 3.85 7.62 -18.83
CA SER A 308 4.78 8.74 -19.03
C SER A 308 4.60 9.80 -17.94
N GLY A 309 5.70 10.35 -17.46
CA GLY A 309 5.68 11.36 -16.39
C GLY A 309 5.56 10.80 -14.96
N THR A 310 5.54 9.47 -14.79
CA THR A 310 5.63 8.85 -13.48
C THR A 310 6.92 9.29 -12.78
N ARG A 311 6.79 9.86 -11.58
CA ARG A 311 7.95 10.27 -10.79
C ARG A 311 8.40 9.13 -9.89
N VAL A 312 9.65 8.71 -10.02
CA VAL A 312 10.25 7.64 -9.24
C VAL A 312 11.48 8.13 -8.51
N LEU A 313 11.75 7.54 -7.36
CA LEU A 313 13.02 7.68 -6.67
C LEU A 313 14.00 6.68 -7.29
N ALA A 314 15.05 7.18 -7.93
CA ALA A 314 16.08 6.38 -8.56
C ALA A 314 17.12 5.90 -7.53
N GLU A 315 17.90 4.88 -7.87
CA GLU A 315 18.89 4.25 -6.98
C GLU A 315 20.07 5.18 -6.63
N ASP A 316 20.23 6.29 -7.36
CA ASP A 316 21.17 7.37 -7.03
C ASP A 316 20.62 8.38 -6.03
N GLY A 317 19.36 8.22 -5.58
CA GLY A 317 18.69 9.09 -4.63
C GLY A 317 17.99 10.31 -5.24
N HIS A 318 18.03 10.46 -6.56
CA HIS A 318 17.32 11.54 -7.23
C HIS A 318 15.92 11.15 -7.65
N VAL A 319 15.01 12.13 -7.68
CA VAL A 319 13.68 11.93 -8.24
C VAL A 319 13.74 12.15 -9.74
N THR A 320 13.43 11.11 -10.49
CA THR A 320 13.45 11.11 -11.95
C THR A 320 12.07 10.81 -12.54
N SER A 321 11.88 11.09 -13.81
CA SER A 321 10.74 10.64 -14.60
C SER A 321 11.28 9.76 -15.70
N PRO A 322 11.28 8.43 -15.51
CA PRO A 322 11.75 7.52 -16.54
C PRO A 322 10.92 7.69 -17.82
N ALA A 323 11.54 7.50 -18.98
CA ALA A 323 10.81 7.42 -20.22
C ALA A 323 9.74 6.32 -20.11
N ALA A 324 8.61 6.51 -20.77
CA ALA A 324 7.59 5.47 -20.88
C ALA A 324 8.25 4.20 -21.46
N ALA A 325 8.07 3.07 -20.78
CA ALA A 325 8.56 1.78 -21.25
C ALA A 325 7.66 1.24 -22.35
#